data_5e0382f9afd968c49c6bdccf646a1a9c
#
_entry.id   5e0382f9afd968c49c6bdccf646a1a9c
#
_cell.length_a   1.000
_cell.length_b   1.000
_cell.length_c   1.000
_cell.angle_alpha   90.00
_cell.angle_beta   90.00
_cell.angle_gamma   90.00
#
_symmetry.space_group_name_H-M   'P 1'
#
loop_
_entity.id
_entity.type
_entity.pdbx_description
1 polymer ?
#
loop_
_entity_poly.entity_id
_entity_poly.type
_entity_poly.pdbx_seq_one_letter_code
_entity_poly.pdbx_strand_id
1 'polypeptide(L)'
;GAELVEISLPHTKYALPAYYIIAPAEASSNLARYDGVRYGLRAEADSLDDMYGATRAAGFGEEVKRRIILGTYVLSSGYYDAYYIRAQKVRTLIKRDFDRALEKVDALITPTVPYTAFKAGEKTGDPLQMYLSDIYTISCNLAGTCGISVPCGFTNDPKLPVGLQLLGKPFGEQELLKIAHAYEQSTPWHNERAAL
;
A
#
# COMPACT_ATOMS: atom_id res chain seq x y z
N GLY A 1 -9.77 29.97 2.12
CA GLY A 1 -8.46 29.47 1.92
C GLY A 1 -8.06 28.43 2.94
N ALA A 2 -7.18 27.52 2.53
CA ALA A 2 -6.57 26.56 3.44
C ALA A 2 -5.33 27.18 4.10
N GLU A 3 -5.05 26.80 5.33
CA GLU A 3 -3.81 27.12 6.02
C GLU A 3 -2.87 25.90 5.95
N LEU A 4 -1.59 26.11 5.61
CA LEU A 4 -0.58 25.08 5.56
C LEU A 4 0.22 25.09 6.85
N VAL A 5 0.23 23.93 7.52
CA VAL A 5 0.97 23.69 8.77
C VAL A 5 2.00 22.59 8.53
N GLU A 6 3.26 22.86 8.84
CA GLU A 6 4.31 21.84 8.77
C GLU A 6 4.12 20.83 9.91
N ILE A 7 4.14 19.54 9.56
CA ILE A 7 4.04 18.44 10.51
C ILE A 7 5.18 17.43 10.30
N SER A 8 5.43 16.60 11.30
CA SER A 8 6.41 15.53 11.24
C SER A 8 5.79 14.17 11.60
N LEU A 9 6.16 13.14 10.83
CA LEU A 9 5.79 11.74 11.06
C LEU A 9 7.07 10.90 11.21
N PRO A 10 7.77 10.97 12.35
CA PRO A 10 9.15 10.49 12.51
C PRO A 10 9.32 8.97 12.32
N HIS A 11 8.26 8.18 12.50
CA HIS A 11 8.33 6.71 12.36
C HIS A 11 8.01 6.21 10.95
N THR A 12 7.58 7.06 10.00
CA THR A 12 7.28 6.64 8.61
C THR A 12 8.48 6.06 7.88
N LYS A 13 9.72 6.41 8.26
CA LYS A 13 10.95 5.78 7.76
C LYS A 13 11.01 4.27 7.97
N TYR A 14 10.23 3.73 8.89
CA TYR A 14 10.11 2.29 9.16
C TYR A 14 8.89 1.66 8.50
N ALA A 15 8.08 2.41 7.75
CA ALA A 15 6.83 1.91 7.19
C ALA A 15 7.06 0.79 6.17
N LEU A 16 8.02 0.99 5.25
CA LEU A 16 8.33 0.00 4.22
C LEU A 16 8.73 -1.37 4.82
N PRO A 17 9.75 -1.48 5.69
CA PRO A 17 10.12 -2.77 6.29
C PRO A 17 9.01 -3.35 7.17
N ALA A 18 8.26 -2.55 7.91
CA ALA A 18 7.15 -3.04 8.72
C ALA A 18 6.02 -3.62 7.86
N TYR A 19 5.68 -2.97 6.74
CA TYR A 19 4.70 -3.45 5.79
C TYR A 19 5.10 -4.80 5.18
N TYR A 20 6.36 -4.94 4.71
CA TYR A 20 6.83 -6.17 4.07
C TYR A 20 7.01 -7.34 5.04
N ILE A 21 6.90 -7.12 6.35
CA ILE A 21 6.75 -8.17 7.35
C ILE A 21 5.27 -8.49 7.59
N ILE A 22 4.45 -7.48 7.84
CA ILE A 22 3.04 -7.66 8.23
C ILE A 22 2.19 -8.15 7.06
N ALA A 23 2.26 -7.49 5.91
CA ALA A 23 1.39 -7.82 4.78
C ALA A 23 1.60 -9.23 4.22
N PRO A 24 2.84 -9.74 4.02
CA PRO A 24 3.07 -11.13 3.66
C PRO A 24 2.60 -12.11 4.74
N ALA A 25 2.79 -11.82 6.03
CA ALA A 25 2.31 -12.66 7.13
C ALA A 25 0.79 -12.81 7.09
N GLU A 26 0.06 -11.69 6.96
CA GLU A 26 -1.40 -11.67 6.81
C GLU A 26 -1.84 -12.38 5.51
N ALA A 27 -1.15 -12.13 4.40
CA ALA A 27 -1.44 -12.77 3.11
C ALA A 27 -1.27 -14.29 3.18
N SER A 28 -0.20 -14.80 3.77
CA SER A 28 0.03 -16.24 3.89
C SER A 28 -1.10 -16.93 4.68
N SER A 29 -1.55 -16.31 5.76
CA SER A 29 -2.66 -16.79 6.58
C SER A 29 -4.00 -16.72 5.86
N ASN A 30 -4.32 -15.56 5.25
CA ASN A 30 -5.59 -15.33 4.59
C ASN A 30 -5.75 -16.14 3.30
N LEU A 31 -4.68 -16.31 2.52
CA LEU A 31 -4.70 -17.07 1.26
C LEU A 31 -4.61 -18.59 1.46
N ALA A 32 -4.42 -19.07 2.69
CA ALA A 32 -4.47 -20.50 3.02
C ALA A 32 -5.81 -21.16 2.64
N ARG A 33 -6.91 -20.38 2.63
CA ARG A 33 -8.25 -20.86 2.27
C ARG A 33 -8.46 -21.19 0.79
N TYR A 34 -7.55 -20.74 -0.08
CA TYR A 34 -7.61 -21.03 -1.52
C TYR A 34 -6.79 -22.29 -1.82
N ASP A 35 -7.35 -23.42 -1.48
CA ASP A 35 -6.76 -24.76 -1.55
C ASP A 35 -7.45 -25.69 -2.55
N GLY A 36 -8.46 -25.17 -3.27
CA GLY A 36 -9.26 -25.94 -4.23
C GLY A 36 -10.44 -26.70 -3.63
N VAL A 37 -10.70 -26.56 -2.31
CA VAL A 37 -11.84 -27.26 -1.67
C VAL A 37 -13.13 -26.46 -1.77
N ARG A 38 -13.13 -25.19 -1.37
CA ARG A 38 -14.36 -24.35 -1.32
C ARG A 38 -14.37 -23.21 -2.31
N TYR A 39 -13.20 -22.68 -2.68
CA TYR A 39 -13.10 -21.43 -3.43
C TYR A 39 -12.13 -21.55 -4.61
N GLY A 40 -12.48 -20.86 -5.70
CA GLY A 40 -11.60 -20.61 -6.82
C GLY A 40 -11.30 -21.85 -7.64
N LEU A 41 -10.10 -21.86 -8.21
CA LEU A 41 -9.58 -22.94 -9.03
C LEU A 41 -9.42 -24.22 -8.21
N ARG A 42 -9.77 -25.37 -8.81
CA ARG A 42 -9.41 -26.72 -8.34
C ARG A 42 -8.73 -27.46 -9.47
N ALA A 43 -7.49 -27.83 -9.26
CA ALA A 43 -6.76 -28.69 -10.18
C ALA A 43 -7.10 -30.16 -9.95
N GLU A 44 -7.14 -30.94 -11.03
CA GLU A 44 -7.26 -32.40 -10.93
C GLU A 44 -5.92 -33.01 -10.55
N ALA A 45 -5.92 -33.99 -9.64
CA ALA A 45 -4.75 -34.73 -9.18
C ALA A 45 -5.16 -36.05 -8.53
N ASP A 46 -4.23 -37.00 -8.45
CA ASP A 46 -4.49 -38.35 -7.94
C ASP A 46 -4.55 -38.42 -6.42
N SER A 47 -3.95 -37.46 -5.72
CA SER A 47 -3.99 -37.37 -4.25
C SER A 47 -4.46 -36.00 -3.78
N LEU A 48 -4.88 -35.92 -2.50
CA LEU A 48 -5.30 -34.65 -1.89
C LEU A 48 -4.14 -33.65 -1.79
N ASP A 49 -2.96 -34.11 -1.43
CA ASP A 49 -1.77 -33.27 -1.29
C ASP A 49 -1.32 -32.72 -2.66
N ASP A 50 -1.35 -33.57 -3.71
CA ASP A 50 -1.06 -33.14 -5.07
C ASP A 50 -2.10 -32.14 -5.59
N MET A 51 -3.38 -32.35 -5.26
CA MET A 51 -4.45 -31.41 -5.64
C MET A 51 -4.24 -30.05 -4.98
N TYR A 52 -3.87 -29.98 -3.70
CA TYR A 52 -3.51 -28.73 -3.03
C TYR A 52 -2.32 -28.05 -3.71
N GLY A 53 -1.24 -28.81 -3.94
CA GLY A 53 -0.04 -28.31 -4.59
C GLY A 53 -0.29 -27.78 -6.00
N ALA A 54 -0.93 -28.58 -6.84
CA ALA A 54 -1.26 -28.22 -8.22
C ALA A 54 -2.20 -27.02 -8.31
N THR A 55 -3.25 -26.97 -7.47
CA THR A 55 -4.20 -25.84 -7.40
C THR A 55 -3.49 -24.53 -7.05
N ARG A 56 -2.67 -24.52 -6.03
CA ARG A 56 -1.96 -23.32 -5.57
C ARG A 56 -0.87 -22.92 -6.56
N ALA A 57 -0.18 -23.88 -7.17
CA ALA A 57 0.82 -23.61 -8.19
C ALA A 57 0.23 -22.95 -9.44
N ALA A 58 -0.93 -23.42 -9.92
CA ALA A 58 -1.62 -22.90 -11.08
C ALA A 58 -2.40 -21.59 -10.78
N GLY A 59 -2.99 -21.48 -9.60
CA GLY A 59 -3.89 -20.38 -9.24
C GLY A 59 -3.21 -19.10 -8.75
N PHE A 60 -1.99 -19.19 -8.19
CA PHE A 60 -1.25 -18.04 -7.69
C PHE A 60 -0.14 -17.60 -8.62
N GLY A 61 -0.07 -16.30 -8.93
CA GLY A 61 1.06 -15.70 -9.63
C GLY A 61 2.34 -15.69 -8.78
N GLU A 62 3.47 -15.46 -9.42
CA GLU A 62 4.81 -15.57 -8.80
C GLU A 62 5.00 -14.63 -7.60
N GLU A 63 4.52 -13.38 -7.68
CA GLU A 63 4.63 -12.43 -6.57
C GLU A 63 3.77 -12.87 -5.36
N VAL A 64 2.59 -13.41 -5.60
CA VAL A 64 1.72 -13.94 -4.53
C VAL A 64 2.38 -15.14 -3.84
N LYS A 65 2.96 -16.06 -4.60
CA LYS A 65 3.73 -17.20 -4.08
C LYS A 65 4.89 -16.73 -3.20
N ARG A 66 5.66 -15.75 -3.68
CA ARG A 66 6.76 -15.15 -2.92
C ARG A 66 6.29 -14.58 -1.58
N ARG A 67 5.19 -13.83 -1.57
CA ARG A 67 4.61 -13.27 -0.34
C ARG A 67 4.08 -14.33 0.62
N ILE A 68 3.47 -15.40 0.11
CA ILE A 68 3.01 -16.53 0.93
C ILE A 68 4.22 -17.21 1.61
N ILE A 69 5.29 -17.49 0.87
CA ILE A 69 6.51 -18.11 1.40
C ILE A 69 7.14 -17.21 2.47
N LEU A 70 7.32 -15.92 2.16
CA LEU A 70 7.89 -14.97 3.10
C LEU A 70 7.04 -14.84 4.37
N GLY A 71 5.72 -14.76 4.23
CA GLY A 71 4.78 -14.68 5.35
C GLY A 71 4.80 -15.93 6.23
N THR A 72 4.86 -17.11 5.63
CA THR A 72 5.00 -18.38 6.34
C THR A 72 6.29 -18.42 7.15
N TYR A 73 7.39 -17.93 6.58
CA TYR A 73 8.67 -17.83 7.29
C TYR A 73 8.58 -16.87 8.49
N VAL A 74 8.03 -15.69 8.29
CA VAL A 74 7.85 -14.67 9.35
C VAL A 74 6.99 -15.18 10.50
N LEU A 75 5.98 -16.01 10.21
CA LEU A 75 5.08 -16.59 11.23
C LEU A 75 5.61 -17.88 11.87
N SER A 76 6.75 -18.40 11.42
CA SER A 76 7.32 -19.64 11.96
C SER A 76 7.92 -19.44 13.35
N SER A 77 8.08 -20.56 14.08
CA SER A 77 8.65 -20.56 15.42
C SER A 77 10.04 -19.91 15.46
N GLY A 78 10.27 -19.06 16.45
CA GLY A 78 11.51 -18.27 16.61
C GLY A 78 11.56 -16.97 15.81
N TYR A 79 10.80 -16.84 14.71
CA TYR A 79 10.75 -15.62 13.90
C TYR A 79 9.53 -14.73 14.20
N TYR A 80 8.46 -15.33 14.71
CA TYR A 80 7.23 -14.61 15.02
C TYR A 80 7.46 -13.44 15.97
N ASP A 81 8.12 -13.65 17.10
CA ASP A 81 8.40 -12.59 18.07
C ASP A 81 9.45 -11.60 17.55
N ALA A 82 10.49 -12.12 16.88
CA ALA A 82 11.60 -11.31 16.39
C ALA A 82 11.19 -10.36 15.27
N TYR A 83 10.26 -10.77 14.40
CA TYR A 83 9.84 -9.99 13.23
C TYR A 83 8.40 -9.51 13.30
N TYR A 84 7.41 -10.40 13.39
CA TYR A 84 6.00 -10.02 13.29
C TYR A 84 5.57 -9.14 14.46
N ILE A 85 5.82 -9.54 15.69
CA ILE A 85 5.48 -8.75 16.87
C ILE A 85 6.24 -7.42 16.89
N ARG A 86 7.50 -7.42 16.48
CA ARG A 86 8.28 -6.18 16.37
C ARG A 86 7.71 -5.23 15.33
N ALA A 87 7.33 -5.73 14.17
CA ALA A 87 6.68 -4.94 13.12
C ALA A 87 5.33 -4.37 13.57
N GLN A 88 4.53 -5.12 14.32
CA GLN A 88 3.28 -4.64 14.92
C GLN A 88 3.50 -3.50 15.94
N LYS A 89 4.57 -3.56 16.72
CA LYS A 89 4.97 -2.45 17.62
C LYS A 89 5.34 -1.20 16.82
N VAL A 90 6.09 -1.35 15.73
CA VAL A 90 6.44 -0.25 14.83
C VAL A 90 5.19 0.33 14.17
N ARG A 91 4.26 -0.51 13.69
CA ARG A 91 2.96 -0.07 13.17
C ARG A 91 2.21 0.81 14.17
N THR A 92 2.22 0.44 15.46
CA THR A 92 1.59 1.23 16.52
C THR A 92 2.24 2.61 16.66
N LEU A 93 3.56 2.72 16.51
CA LEU A 93 4.25 4.01 16.55
C LEU A 93 3.90 4.88 15.34
N ILE A 94 3.85 4.29 14.15
CA ILE A 94 3.41 4.99 12.92
C ILE A 94 1.99 5.51 13.11
N LYS A 95 1.05 4.66 13.57
CA LYS A 95 -0.33 5.08 13.83
C LYS A 95 -0.39 6.27 14.78
N ARG A 96 0.37 6.26 15.88
CA ARG A 96 0.42 7.38 16.84
C ARG A 96 0.93 8.68 16.23
N ASP A 97 1.87 8.63 15.27
CA ASP A 97 2.31 9.82 14.56
C ASP A 97 1.16 10.44 13.76
N PHE A 98 0.40 9.61 13.04
CA PHE A 98 -0.77 10.05 12.28
C PHE A 98 -1.87 10.61 13.20
N ASP A 99 -2.20 9.90 14.28
CA ASP A 99 -3.21 10.34 15.25
C ASP A 99 -2.86 11.75 15.79
N ARG A 100 -1.62 11.97 16.23
CA ARG A 100 -1.14 13.26 16.74
C ARG A 100 -1.12 14.36 15.68
N ALA A 101 -0.77 14.04 14.46
CA ALA A 101 -0.77 15.01 13.36
C ALA A 101 -2.20 15.43 13.02
N LEU A 102 -3.12 14.49 12.92
CA LEU A 102 -4.52 14.72 12.60
C LEU A 102 -5.35 15.32 13.77
N GLU A 103 -4.78 15.44 14.97
CA GLU A 103 -5.33 16.29 16.04
C GLU A 103 -5.12 17.79 15.75
N LYS A 104 -4.10 18.13 14.96
CA LYS A 104 -3.67 19.52 14.69
C LYS A 104 -4.17 20.05 13.36
N VAL A 105 -4.44 19.17 12.41
CA VAL A 105 -4.83 19.50 11.04
C VAL A 105 -6.01 18.62 10.57
N ASP A 106 -6.76 19.11 9.59
CA ASP A 106 -7.93 18.40 9.06
C ASP A 106 -7.53 17.29 8.07
N ALA A 107 -6.43 17.50 7.34
CA ALA A 107 -5.85 16.51 6.43
C ALA A 107 -4.34 16.68 6.30
N LEU A 108 -3.64 15.60 5.96
CA LEU A 108 -2.23 15.61 5.60
C LEU A 108 -2.08 15.65 4.08
N ILE A 109 -1.06 16.35 3.60
CA ILE A 109 -0.75 16.47 2.16
C ILE A 109 0.64 15.90 1.91
N THR A 110 0.75 15.01 0.92
CA THR A 110 2.02 14.44 0.48
C THR A 110 2.00 14.21 -1.04
N PRO A 111 3.15 14.03 -1.71
CA PRO A 111 3.17 13.37 -3.01
C PRO A 111 2.56 11.96 -2.89
N THR A 112 1.89 11.48 -3.94
CA THR A 112 1.36 10.09 -3.96
C THR A 112 2.50 9.09 -4.06
N VAL A 113 3.45 9.34 -4.96
CA VAL A 113 4.64 8.51 -5.19
C VAL A 113 5.87 9.40 -5.41
N PRO A 114 7.10 8.89 -5.23
CA PRO A 114 8.31 9.72 -5.30
C PRO A 114 8.72 10.13 -6.73
N TYR A 115 8.10 9.58 -7.76
CA TYR A 115 8.40 9.86 -9.17
C TYR A 115 7.14 9.68 -10.03
N THR A 116 7.19 10.17 -11.27
CA THR A 116 6.12 10.02 -12.26
C THR A 116 6.11 8.59 -12.85
N ALA A 117 5.15 8.31 -13.74
CA ALA A 117 5.08 7.04 -14.43
C ALA A 117 6.41 6.69 -15.12
N PHE A 118 6.83 5.45 -15.00
CA PHE A 118 8.00 4.87 -15.65
C PHE A 118 7.59 4.01 -16.85
N LYS A 119 8.53 3.67 -17.73
CA LYS A 119 8.24 2.85 -18.92
C LYS A 119 7.83 1.43 -18.55
N ALA A 120 6.95 0.83 -19.34
CA ALA A 120 6.57 -0.56 -19.16
C ALA A 120 7.82 -1.47 -19.17
N GLY A 121 7.94 -2.33 -18.16
CA GLY A 121 9.08 -3.24 -17.99
C GLY A 121 10.32 -2.64 -17.33
N GLU A 122 10.42 -1.33 -17.12
CA GLU A 122 11.63 -0.67 -16.60
C GLU A 122 12.04 -1.16 -15.19
N LYS A 123 11.07 -1.50 -14.35
CA LYS A 123 11.31 -1.92 -12.94
C LYS A 123 11.05 -3.40 -12.66
N THR A 124 10.80 -4.20 -13.69
CA THR A 124 10.46 -5.63 -13.49
C THR A 124 11.64 -6.47 -13.00
N GLY A 125 12.87 -6.02 -13.25
CA GLY A 125 14.10 -6.72 -12.86
C GLY A 125 14.55 -6.49 -11.40
N ASP A 126 13.97 -5.50 -10.70
CA ASP A 126 14.36 -5.15 -9.32
C ASP A 126 13.11 -4.92 -8.45
N PRO A 127 12.67 -5.95 -7.70
CA PRO A 127 11.52 -5.82 -6.79
C PRO A 127 11.66 -4.71 -5.77
N LEU A 128 12.89 -4.39 -5.31
CA LEU A 128 13.11 -3.34 -4.31
C LEU A 128 12.80 -1.95 -4.86
N GLN A 129 13.19 -1.67 -6.11
CA GLN A 129 12.85 -0.41 -6.77
C GLN A 129 11.33 -0.25 -6.94
N MET A 130 10.64 -1.34 -7.24
CA MET A 130 9.17 -1.33 -7.30
C MET A 130 8.57 -1.02 -5.91
N TYR A 131 9.08 -1.64 -4.87
CA TYR A 131 8.61 -1.44 -3.49
C TYR A 131 8.83 -0.03 -2.97
N LEU A 132 9.92 0.63 -3.36
CA LEU A 132 10.17 2.04 -3.01
C LEU A 132 9.15 3.01 -3.61
N SER A 133 8.39 2.60 -4.62
CA SER A 133 7.29 3.40 -5.17
C SER A 133 6.20 3.68 -4.13
N ASP A 134 6.04 2.79 -3.17
CA ASP A 134 4.94 2.81 -2.20
C ASP A 134 5.27 3.55 -0.89
N ILE A 135 6.44 4.21 -0.83
CA ILE A 135 6.96 4.80 0.42
C ILE A 135 5.99 5.79 1.09
N TYR A 136 5.19 6.52 0.31
CA TYR A 136 4.21 7.49 0.83
C TYR A 136 2.83 6.88 1.07
N THR A 137 2.47 5.79 0.38
CA THR A 137 1.14 5.18 0.47
C THR A 137 1.05 4.11 1.56
N ILE A 138 2.13 3.36 1.81
CA ILE A 138 2.18 2.28 2.80
C ILE A 138 1.87 2.78 4.22
N SER A 139 2.35 3.96 4.60
CA SER A 139 2.14 4.50 5.94
C SER A 139 0.67 4.74 6.26
N CYS A 140 -0.13 5.15 5.27
CA CYS A 140 -1.59 5.28 5.39
C CYS A 140 -2.25 3.94 5.75
N ASN A 141 -1.88 2.86 5.04
CA ASN A 141 -2.39 1.51 5.30
C ASN A 141 -2.00 1.01 6.69
N LEU A 142 -0.75 1.23 7.12
CA LEU A 142 -0.28 0.82 8.46
C LEU A 142 -0.96 1.62 9.58
N ALA A 143 -1.19 2.90 9.37
CA ALA A 143 -1.89 3.76 10.32
C ALA A 143 -3.40 3.46 10.39
N GLY A 144 -3.98 2.92 9.32
CA GLY A 144 -5.42 2.64 9.23
C GLY A 144 -6.23 3.92 9.06
N THR A 145 -5.73 4.87 8.27
CA THR A 145 -6.41 6.12 7.91
C THR A 145 -7.01 6.03 6.51
N CYS A 146 -7.87 6.96 6.15
CA CYS A 146 -8.35 7.09 4.77
C CYS A 146 -7.41 7.98 3.94
N GLY A 147 -7.34 7.73 2.63
CA GLY A 147 -6.51 8.49 1.71
C GLY A 147 -7.09 8.54 0.31
N ILE A 148 -6.80 9.63 -0.41
CA ILE A 148 -7.17 9.82 -1.81
C ILE A 148 -6.01 10.49 -2.56
N SER A 149 -5.84 10.15 -3.82
CA SER A 149 -4.93 10.85 -4.73
C SER A 149 -5.74 11.61 -5.79
N VAL A 150 -5.42 12.87 -5.96
CA VAL A 150 -6.01 13.74 -6.98
C VAL A 150 -4.92 14.30 -7.90
N PRO A 151 -5.20 14.54 -9.20
CA PRO A 151 -4.22 15.15 -10.09
C PRO A 151 -3.89 16.57 -9.64
N CYS A 152 -2.60 16.91 -9.61
CA CYS A 152 -2.16 18.24 -9.18
C CYS A 152 -1.23 18.97 -10.17
N GLY A 153 -1.05 18.40 -11.35
CA GLY A 153 -0.22 19.00 -12.40
C GLY A 153 0.48 17.95 -13.25
N PHE A 154 1.47 18.43 -13.97
CA PHE A 154 2.29 17.62 -14.87
C PHE A 154 3.76 18.00 -14.75
N THR A 155 4.64 17.05 -15.08
CA THR A 155 6.05 17.34 -15.35
C THR A 155 6.17 18.08 -16.69
N ASN A 156 7.31 18.74 -16.90
CA ASN A 156 7.53 19.53 -18.14
C ASN A 156 7.89 18.64 -19.35
N ASP A 157 8.89 17.75 -19.19
CA ASP A 157 9.37 16.89 -20.26
C ASP A 157 9.90 15.58 -19.66
N PRO A 158 9.28 14.43 -19.99
CA PRO A 158 7.98 14.33 -20.68
C PRO A 158 6.81 14.87 -19.83
N LYS A 159 5.70 15.29 -20.47
CA LYS A 159 4.47 15.72 -19.79
C LYS A 159 3.77 14.49 -19.18
N LEU A 160 4.01 14.22 -17.90
CA LEU A 160 3.42 13.12 -17.15
C LEU A 160 2.61 13.65 -15.96
N PRO A 161 1.46 13.02 -15.62
CA PRO A 161 0.63 13.47 -14.50
C PRO A 161 1.34 13.26 -13.16
N VAL A 162 1.08 14.19 -12.23
CA VAL A 162 1.53 14.17 -10.85
C VAL A 162 0.32 14.08 -9.93
N GLY A 163 0.38 13.20 -8.93
CA GLY A 163 -0.66 13.00 -7.93
C GLY A 163 -0.34 13.70 -6.61
N LEU A 164 -1.33 14.42 -6.08
CA LEU A 164 -1.37 14.93 -4.72
C LEU A 164 -2.12 13.93 -3.86
N GLN A 165 -1.48 13.41 -2.82
CA GLN A 165 -2.12 12.54 -1.84
C GLN A 165 -2.66 13.35 -0.69
N LEU A 166 -3.92 13.13 -0.35
CA LEU A 166 -4.58 13.65 0.84
C LEU A 166 -4.89 12.49 1.77
N LEU A 167 -4.55 12.63 3.07
CA LEU A 167 -4.77 11.62 4.10
C LEU A 167 -5.63 12.22 5.20
N GLY A 168 -6.71 11.54 5.57
CA GLY A 168 -7.68 11.99 6.56
C GLY A 168 -7.68 11.16 7.84
N LYS A 169 -8.56 11.50 8.76
CA LYS A 169 -8.81 10.73 9.99
C LYS A 169 -9.41 9.36 9.65
N PRO A 170 -9.20 8.33 10.48
CA PRO A 170 -9.94 7.07 10.33
C PRO A 170 -11.44 7.32 10.25
N PHE A 171 -12.12 6.70 9.26
CA PHE A 171 -13.55 6.91 8.96
C PHE A 171 -13.94 8.36 8.61
N GLY A 172 -12.96 9.18 8.20
CA GLY A 172 -13.13 10.58 7.82
C GLY A 172 -13.29 10.80 6.31
N GLU A 173 -13.73 9.79 5.54
CA GLU A 173 -13.82 9.82 4.08
C GLU A 173 -14.67 10.98 3.57
N GLN A 174 -15.76 11.31 4.26
CA GLN A 174 -16.63 12.42 3.86
C GLN A 174 -15.88 13.76 3.85
N GLU A 175 -15.11 14.05 4.90
CA GLU A 175 -14.35 15.28 5.00
C GLU A 175 -13.20 15.31 4.01
N LEU A 176 -12.51 14.17 3.85
CA LEU A 176 -11.44 14.02 2.88
C LEU A 176 -11.93 14.26 1.44
N LEU A 177 -13.08 13.72 1.08
CA LEU A 177 -13.70 13.94 -0.23
C LEU A 177 -14.10 15.40 -0.46
N LYS A 178 -14.58 16.11 0.57
CA LYS A 178 -14.88 17.55 0.46
C LYS A 178 -13.61 18.37 0.19
N ILE A 179 -12.51 18.06 0.90
CA ILE A 179 -11.22 18.72 0.70
C ILE A 179 -10.71 18.45 -0.72
N ALA A 180 -10.73 17.20 -1.16
CA ALA A 180 -10.33 16.79 -2.50
C ALA A 180 -11.16 17.50 -3.58
N HIS A 181 -12.49 17.54 -3.42
CA HIS A 181 -13.39 18.21 -4.34
C HIS A 181 -13.14 19.73 -4.38
N ALA A 182 -12.94 20.38 -3.23
CA ALA A 182 -12.62 21.81 -3.18
C ALA A 182 -11.32 22.12 -3.93
N TYR A 183 -10.31 21.25 -3.82
CA TYR A 183 -9.07 21.37 -4.59
C TYR A 183 -9.31 21.21 -6.09
N GLU A 184 -10.07 20.19 -6.52
CA GLU A 184 -10.40 19.96 -7.93
C GLU A 184 -11.15 21.15 -8.52
N GLN A 185 -12.10 21.75 -7.79
CA GLN A 185 -12.85 22.94 -8.26
C GLN A 185 -11.97 24.20 -8.38
N SER A 186 -10.84 24.24 -7.67
CA SER A 186 -9.89 25.37 -7.73
C SER A 186 -8.80 25.20 -8.79
N THR A 187 -8.72 24.03 -9.45
CA THR A 187 -7.67 23.71 -10.42
C THR A 187 -8.22 23.04 -11.68
N PRO A 188 -7.57 23.15 -12.85
CA PRO A 188 -8.06 22.53 -14.08
C PRO A 188 -7.61 21.07 -14.28
N TRP A 189 -6.76 20.53 -13.41
CA TRP A 189 -6.00 19.29 -13.66
C TRP A 189 -6.86 18.06 -13.88
N HIS A 190 -8.00 17.96 -13.20
CA HIS A 190 -8.94 16.84 -13.31
C HIS A 190 -9.66 16.78 -14.69
N ASN A 191 -9.62 17.86 -15.48
CA ASN A 191 -10.21 17.91 -16.83
C ASN A 191 -9.25 17.42 -17.93
N GLU A 192 -7.95 17.33 -17.63
CA GLU A 192 -6.94 16.87 -18.59
C GLU A 192 -7.11 15.38 -18.90
N ARG A 193 -6.86 15.03 -20.16
CA ARG A 193 -6.90 13.63 -20.65
C ARG A 193 -5.61 13.31 -21.40
N ALA A 194 -5.21 12.05 -21.39
CA ALA A 194 -4.13 11.58 -22.23
C ALA A 194 -4.56 11.71 -23.73
N ALA A 195 -3.62 12.14 -24.55
CA ALA A 195 -3.80 12.02 -25.99
C ALA A 195 -3.66 10.52 -26.35
N LEU A 196 -4.75 9.92 -26.84
CA LEU A 196 -4.81 8.56 -27.31
C LEU A 196 -4.56 8.51 -28.82
#